data_f5492a9b4db6212fff0a40795e5e3e02
#
_entry.id   f5492a9b4db6212fff0a40795e5e3e02
#
_cell.length_a   1.000
_cell.length_b   1.000
_cell.length_c   1.000
_cell.angle_alpha   90.00
_cell.angle_beta   90.00
_cell.angle_gamma   90.00
#
_symmetry.space_group_name_H-M   'P 1'
#
loop_
_entity.id
_entity.type
_entity.pdbx_description
1 polymer ?
#
loop_
_entity_poly.entity_id
_entity_poly.type
_entity_poly.pdbx_seq_one_letter_code
_entity_poly.pdbx_strand_id
1 'polypeptide(L)'
;MWNLILADDEPIIVHGLQKIINWEQLGIHIVATCNDGASALELLIQHKPDLAILDINMPGKTGLEILEGLHAAHVDTKVIFISGYRQFEYALGAMQLGAVNLLLKPVNRDDLLSSVRKCLPIPDVQPEINVTDLPIIPPSVETLSTYLPVLYAVTSPVPSSSVERRLMEFAVSNEVETWHHASGIDAEIYDATSPVCLLFKNYTADRLVPALQELTSTIQLHTGNHVLFLIGQQAADVTQVPDRVNQLKSRSGLFYFDGWLNGTVLLPEQQPFKSENTAAQLRAQREKVLDACLQLNPAQFQTEYAAYCSACCAVCNGNVQAAQMRLLTLYSNVVQQVESYGKDGSHTDTNPVVSQASACHTYDQLVQLIGNQLKLFLCAAREKYSDSDKTDALRALNYIDEHYAEPLTLETMANHFHMNSSYFSSGSLPNFV
;
A
#
# COMPACT_ATOMS: atom_id res chain seq x y z
N MET A 1 -32.81 -18.09 -10.70
CA MET A 1 -31.75 -18.96 -11.20
C MET A 1 -31.04 -18.18 -12.27
N TRP A 2 -29.74 -18.01 -12.19
CA TRP A 2 -28.98 -17.17 -13.11
C TRP A 2 -28.31 -18.04 -14.19
N ASN A 3 -28.28 -17.56 -15.42
CA ASN A 3 -27.70 -18.27 -16.57
C ASN A 3 -26.26 -17.79 -16.81
N LEU A 4 -25.34 -18.72 -17.00
CA LEU A 4 -23.91 -18.50 -17.24
C LEU A 4 -23.47 -19.12 -18.56
N ILE A 5 -22.66 -18.39 -19.32
CA ILE A 5 -21.89 -18.95 -20.45
C ILE A 5 -20.40 -18.83 -20.15
N LEU A 6 -19.66 -19.88 -20.45
CA LEU A 6 -18.20 -19.94 -20.34
C LEU A 6 -17.59 -20.07 -21.75
N ALA A 7 -16.59 -19.26 -22.06
CA ALA A 7 -15.87 -19.33 -23.33
C ALA A 7 -14.37 -19.15 -23.13
N ASP A 8 -13.59 -20.10 -23.63
CA ASP A 8 -12.12 -20.09 -23.59
C ASP A 8 -11.63 -21.03 -24.70
N ASP A 9 -10.60 -20.64 -25.44
CA ASP A 9 -10.05 -21.46 -26.54
C ASP A 9 -9.34 -22.73 -26.06
N GLU A 10 -9.01 -22.77 -24.76
CA GLU A 10 -8.46 -23.97 -24.11
C GLU A 10 -9.55 -24.78 -23.42
N PRO A 11 -9.96 -25.98 -23.95
CA PRO A 11 -11.01 -26.79 -23.35
C PRO A 11 -10.74 -27.22 -21.91
N ILE A 12 -9.48 -27.31 -21.52
CA ILE A 12 -9.06 -27.63 -20.14
C ILE A 12 -9.44 -26.52 -19.17
N ILE A 13 -9.35 -25.27 -19.60
CA ILE A 13 -9.73 -24.10 -18.80
C ILE A 13 -11.25 -24.06 -18.61
N VAL A 14 -12.01 -24.23 -19.70
CA VAL A 14 -13.48 -24.34 -19.63
C VAL A 14 -13.91 -25.41 -18.64
N HIS A 15 -13.28 -26.60 -18.72
CA HIS A 15 -13.57 -27.72 -17.81
C HIS A 15 -13.16 -27.37 -16.35
N GLY A 16 -12.04 -26.70 -16.17
CA GLY A 16 -11.61 -26.18 -14.85
C GLY A 16 -12.64 -25.20 -14.25
N LEU A 17 -13.10 -24.23 -15.04
CA LEU A 17 -14.10 -23.22 -14.63
C LEU A 17 -15.44 -23.86 -14.27
N GLN A 18 -15.86 -24.91 -14.96
CA GLN A 18 -17.07 -25.65 -14.61
C GLN A 18 -17.00 -26.28 -13.22
N LYS A 19 -15.80 -26.66 -12.75
CA LYS A 19 -15.58 -27.42 -11.51
C LYS A 19 -15.04 -26.58 -10.35
N ILE A 20 -14.44 -25.42 -10.61
CA ILE A 20 -13.77 -24.59 -9.60
C ILE A 20 -14.74 -24.07 -8.53
N ILE A 21 -16.01 -23.90 -8.90
CA ILE A 21 -17.12 -23.46 -8.03
C ILE A 21 -18.30 -24.42 -8.24
N ASN A 22 -19.04 -24.69 -7.17
CA ASN A 22 -20.34 -25.35 -7.28
C ASN A 22 -21.41 -24.32 -7.69
N TRP A 23 -21.56 -24.16 -9.01
CA TRP A 23 -22.45 -23.16 -9.61
C TRP A 23 -23.91 -23.35 -9.22
N GLU A 24 -24.37 -24.61 -9.12
CA GLU A 24 -25.77 -24.95 -8.76
C GLU A 24 -26.09 -24.49 -7.32
N GLN A 25 -25.17 -24.66 -6.38
CA GLN A 25 -25.34 -24.16 -5.00
C GLN A 25 -25.47 -22.64 -4.92
N LEU A 26 -24.89 -21.90 -5.90
CA LEU A 26 -25.03 -20.45 -6.02
C LEU A 26 -26.28 -20.03 -6.79
N GLY A 27 -27.11 -20.97 -7.24
CA GLY A 27 -28.27 -20.71 -8.07
C GLY A 27 -27.93 -20.29 -9.51
N ILE A 28 -26.72 -20.65 -9.98
CA ILE A 28 -26.20 -20.36 -11.33
C ILE A 28 -26.20 -21.63 -12.15
N HIS A 29 -26.76 -21.55 -13.36
CA HIS A 29 -26.80 -22.66 -14.32
C HIS A 29 -25.91 -22.33 -15.52
N ILE A 30 -24.99 -23.23 -15.87
CA ILE A 30 -24.16 -23.09 -17.07
C ILE A 30 -25.01 -23.56 -18.27
N VAL A 31 -25.46 -22.60 -19.07
CA VAL A 31 -26.38 -22.91 -20.22
C VAL A 31 -25.62 -23.30 -21.48
N ALA A 32 -24.38 -22.82 -21.64
CA ALA A 32 -23.53 -23.19 -22.76
C ALA A 32 -22.05 -23.00 -22.45
N THR A 33 -21.22 -23.71 -23.20
CA THR A 33 -19.77 -23.51 -23.23
C THR A 33 -19.28 -23.52 -24.66
N CYS A 34 -18.24 -22.79 -24.99
CA CYS A 34 -17.64 -22.75 -26.32
C CYS A 34 -16.14 -22.47 -26.27
N ASN A 35 -15.48 -22.73 -27.39
CA ASN A 35 -14.02 -22.67 -27.48
C ASN A 35 -13.54 -21.70 -28.58
N ASP A 36 -14.39 -20.82 -29.06
CA ASP A 36 -14.05 -19.77 -30.00
C ASP A 36 -14.96 -18.54 -29.85
N GLY A 37 -14.47 -17.37 -30.24
CA GLY A 37 -15.18 -16.13 -30.02
C GLY A 37 -16.39 -15.91 -30.94
N ALA A 38 -16.43 -16.51 -32.12
CA ALA A 38 -17.57 -16.38 -33.03
C ALA A 38 -18.78 -17.14 -32.47
N SER A 39 -18.59 -18.39 -32.08
CA SER A 39 -19.60 -19.22 -31.40
C SER A 39 -20.02 -18.61 -30.07
N ALA A 40 -19.07 -18.01 -29.32
CA ALA A 40 -19.37 -17.32 -28.07
C ALA A 40 -20.37 -16.17 -28.28
N LEU A 41 -20.17 -15.29 -29.26
CA LEU A 41 -21.07 -14.18 -29.56
C LEU A 41 -22.45 -14.68 -29.98
N GLU A 42 -22.55 -15.69 -30.83
CA GLU A 42 -23.81 -16.28 -31.25
C GLU A 42 -24.62 -16.83 -30.06
N LEU A 43 -23.97 -17.62 -29.19
CA LEU A 43 -24.60 -18.19 -28.00
C LEU A 43 -25.05 -17.12 -27.01
N LEU A 44 -24.25 -16.07 -26.81
CA LEU A 44 -24.57 -14.96 -25.94
C LEU A 44 -25.80 -14.18 -26.43
N ILE A 45 -25.91 -13.91 -27.74
CA ILE A 45 -27.07 -13.26 -28.33
C ILE A 45 -28.33 -14.15 -28.26
N GLN A 46 -28.15 -15.46 -28.48
CA GLN A 46 -29.25 -16.42 -28.47
C GLN A 46 -29.80 -16.67 -27.07
N HIS A 47 -28.94 -16.90 -26.09
CA HIS A 47 -29.35 -17.30 -24.74
C HIS A 47 -29.54 -16.10 -23.79
N LYS A 48 -28.96 -14.92 -24.09
CA LYS A 48 -28.98 -13.71 -23.27
C LYS A 48 -28.75 -14.04 -21.79
N PRO A 49 -27.58 -14.62 -21.45
CA PRO A 49 -27.30 -15.04 -20.08
C PRO A 49 -27.13 -13.83 -19.17
N ASP A 50 -27.30 -14.04 -17.87
CA ASP A 50 -27.09 -13.02 -16.86
C ASP A 50 -25.58 -12.71 -16.65
N LEU A 51 -24.74 -13.74 -16.86
CA LEU A 51 -23.30 -13.69 -16.69
C LEU A 51 -22.59 -14.41 -17.83
N ALA A 52 -21.48 -13.84 -18.29
CA ALA A 52 -20.54 -14.48 -19.18
C ALA A 52 -19.12 -14.42 -18.57
N ILE A 53 -18.39 -15.50 -18.67
CA ILE A 53 -16.97 -15.57 -18.33
C ILE A 53 -16.23 -15.91 -19.62
N LEU A 54 -15.43 -14.98 -20.13
CA LEU A 54 -14.86 -15.04 -21.47
C LEU A 54 -13.34 -14.88 -21.41
N ASP A 55 -12.63 -15.74 -22.13
CA ASP A 55 -11.24 -15.42 -22.46
C ASP A 55 -11.16 -14.20 -23.38
N ILE A 56 -10.12 -13.39 -23.21
CA ILE A 56 -9.92 -12.23 -24.08
C ILE A 56 -9.49 -12.64 -25.48
N ASN A 57 -8.63 -13.66 -25.58
CA ASN A 57 -8.04 -14.08 -26.84
C ASN A 57 -8.57 -15.43 -27.32
N MET A 58 -9.60 -15.35 -28.10
CA MET A 58 -10.14 -16.53 -28.74
C MET A 58 -10.05 -16.45 -30.27
N PRO A 59 -9.93 -17.57 -30.97
CA PRO A 59 -10.03 -17.61 -32.43
C PRO A 59 -11.38 -17.05 -32.90
N GLY A 60 -11.38 -16.38 -34.04
CA GLY A 60 -12.56 -15.82 -34.69
C GLY A 60 -12.95 -14.44 -34.20
N LYS A 61 -13.14 -14.23 -32.90
CA LYS A 61 -13.38 -12.92 -32.27
C LYS A 61 -12.70 -12.85 -30.91
N THR A 62 -12.17 -11.68 -30.61
CA THR A 62 -11.63 -11.37 -29.30
C THR A 62 -12.77 -11.13 -28.30
N GLY A 63 -12.49 -11.27 -27.01
CA GLY A 63 -13.46 -10.96 -25.95
C GLY A 63 -13.98 -9.51 -26.03
N LEU A 64 -13.15 -8.55 -26.46
CA LEU A 64 -13.54 -7.16 -26.67
C LEU A 64 -14.55 -7.01 -27.84
N GLU A 65 -14.27 -7.65 -28.98
CA GLU A 65 -15.20 -7.64 -30.11
C GLU A 65 -16.54 -8.32 -29.78
N ILE A 66 -16.52 -9.31 -28.86
CA ILE A 66 -17.74 -9.90 -28.33
C ILE A 66 -18.52 -8.89 -27.50
N LEU A 67 -17.85 -8.16 -26.60
CA LEU A 67 -18.50 -7.14 -25.75
C LEU A 67 -19.11 -6.01 -26.59
N GLU A 68 -18.40 -5.54 -27.63
CA GLU A 68 -18.92 -4.57 -28.60
C GLU A 68 -20.15 -5.14 -29.35
N GLY A 69 -20.09 -6.40 -29.74
CA GLY A 69 -21.19 -7.10 -30.38
C GLY A 69 -22.43 -7.24 -29.49
N LEU A 70 -22.26 -7.49 -28.19
CA LEU A 70 -23.34 -7.50 -27.19
C LEU A 70 -23.99 -6.13 -27.04
N HIS A 71 -23.19 -5.06 -26.98
CA HIS A 71 -23.69 -3.68 -26.93
C HIS A 71 -24.50 -3.35 -28.20
N ALA A 72 -23.99 -3.69 -29.37
CA ALA A 72 -24.68 -3.47 -30.64
C ALA A 72 -26.02 -4.26 -30.76
N ALA A 73 -26.06 -5.45 -30.14
CA ALA A 73 -27.25 -6.29 -30.07
C ALA A 73 -28.20 -5.95 -28.91
N HIS A 74 -27.89 -4.94 -28.10
CA HIS A 74 -28.63 -4.55 -26.89
C HIS A 74 -28.87 -5.72 -25.93
N VAL A 75 -27.84 -6.55 -25.71
CA VAL A 75 -27.85 -7.67 -24.76
C VAL A 75 -27.16 -7.21 -23.48
N ASP A 76 -27.89 -7.18 -22.36
CA ASP A 76 -27.39 -6.77 -21.04
C ASP A 76 -26.86 -7.99 -20.28
N THR A 77 -25.72 -8.52 -20.70
CA THR A 77 -25.01 -9.60 -20.02
C THR A 77 -23.83 -9.00 -19.24
N LYS A 78 -23.68 -9.38 -17.97
CA LYS A 78 -22.49 -9.02 -17.19
C LYS A 78 -21.31 -9.85 -17.65
N VAL A 79 -20.18 -9.21 -17.97
CA VAL A 79 -19.02 -9.91 -18.51
C VAL A 79 -17.88 -9.85 -17.51
N ILE A 80 -17.32 -11.01 -17.18
CA ILE A 80 -16.04 -11.17 -16.49
C ILE A 80 -15.06 -11.72 -17.53
N PHE A 81 -13.95 -11.03 -17.73
CA PHE A 81 -12.91 -11.53 -18.59
C PHE A 81 -11.92 -12.39 -17.82
N ILE A 82 -11.39 -13.40 -18.52
CA ILE A 82 -10.21 -14.15 -18.11
C ILE A 82 -9.11 -13.85 -19.11
N SER A 83 -7.88 -13.68 -18.67
CA SER A 83 -6.77 -13.38 -19.56
C SER A 83 -5.52 -14.14 -19.16
N GLY A 84 -4.79 -14.65 -20.15
CA GLY A 84 -3.42 -15.06 -20.02
C GLY A 84 -2.47 -13.86 -20.13
N TYR A 85 -1.22 -14.06 -19.73
CA TYR A 85 -0.17 -13.10 -19.39
C TYR A 85 0.21 -11.99 -20.39
N ARG A 86 -0.26 -11.95 -21.62
CA ARG A 86 0.36 -11.10 -22.66
C ARG A 86 -0.47 -9.92 -23.16
N GLN A 87 -1.60 -9.54 -22.50
CA GLN A 87 -2.56 -8.67 -23.18
C GLN A 87 -3.15 -7.55 -22.34
N PHE A 88 -2.28 -6.82 -21.73
CA PHE A 88 -2.58 -5.66 -20.92
C PHE A 88 -3.40 -4.56 -21.61
N GLU A 89 -3.09 -4.24 -22.88
CA GLU A 89 -3.83 -3.22 -23.63
C GLU A 89 -5.32 -3.58 -23.80
N TYR A 90 -5.64 -4.88 -23.89
CA TYR A 90 -7.02 -5.37 -23.96
C TYR A 90 -7.79 -5.24 -22.64
N ALA A 91 -7.09 -5.34 -21.51
CA ALA A 91 -7.71 -5.18 -20.20
C ALA A 91 -8.24 -3.76 -19.98
N LEU A 92 -7.49 -2.75 -20.41
CA LEU A 92 -7.95 -1.35 -20.39
C LEU A 92 -9.18 -1.15 -21.29
N GLY A 93 -9.17 -1.70 -22.51
CA GLY A 93 -10.31 -1.65 -23.42
C GLY A 93 -11.56 -2.32 -22.84
N ALA A 94 -11.39 -3.50 -22.21
CA ALA A 94 -12.49 -4.25 -21.60
C ALA A 94 -13.19 -3.46 -20.47
N MET A 95 -12.44 -2.83 -19.60
CA MET A 95 -13.01 -2.02 -18.50
C MET A 95 -13.67 -0.72 -19.00
N GLN A 96 -13.11 -0.10 -20.05
CA GLN A 96 -13.71 1.08 -20.69
C GLN A 96 -15.03 0.73 -21.40
N LEU A 97 -15.15 -0.49 -21.94
CA LEU A 97 -16.35 -1.02 -22.57
C LEU A 97 -17.37 -1.60 -21.58
N GLY A 98 -17.13 -1.49 -20.27
CA GLY A 98 -18.10 -1.87 -19.24
C GLY A 98 -18.05 -3.31 -18.76
N ALA A 99 -16.94 -4.03 -18.97
CA ALA A 99 -16.70 -5.30 -18.29
C ALA A 99 -16.72 -5.12 -16.77
N VAL A 100 -17.31 -6.07 -16.03
CA VAL A 100 -17.44 -5.94 -14.57
C VAL A 100 -16.13 -6.23 -13.85
N ASN A 101 -15.36 -7.21 -14.34
CA ASN A 101 -14.04 -7.54 -13.81
C ASN A 101 -13.17 -8.26 -14.84
N LEU A 102 -11.87 -8.31 -14.54
CA LEU A 102 -10.88 -9.10 -15.25
C LEU A 102 -10.17 -10.01 -14.25
N LEU A 103 -10.09 -11.30 -14.57
CA LEU A 103 -9.36 -12.31 -13.82
C LEU A 103 -8.17 -12.82 -14.64
N LEU A 104 -7.10 -13.14 -13.95
CA LEU A 104 -5.89 -13.66 -14.59
C LEU A 104 -5.86 -15.19 -14.51
N LYS A 105 -5.37 -15.85 -15.56
CA LYS A 105 -5.05 -17.27 -15.54
C LYS A 105 -3.71 -17.48 -14.78
N PRO A 106 -3.63 -18.46 -13.84
CA PRO A 106 -4.68 -19.40 -13.46
C PRO A 106 -5.75 -18.75 -12.57
N VAL A 107 -7.03 -19.01 -12.89
CA VAL A 107 -8.16 -18.43 -12.16
C VAL A 107 -8.24 -18.99 -10.75
N ASN A 108 -8.17 -18.14 -9.75
CA ASN A 108 -8.37 -18.50 -8.36
C ASN A 108 -9.88 -18.57 -8.04
N ARG A 109 -10.28 -19.57 -7.23
CA ARG A 109 -11.66 -19.79 -6.82
C ARG A 109 -12.28 -18.57 -6.11
N ASP A 110 -11.54 -17.98 -5.18
CA ASP A 110 -12.05 -16.88 -4.34
C ASP A 110 -12.18 -15.58 -5.13
N ASP A 111 -11.25 -15.31 -6.04
CA ASP A 111 -11.30 -14.17 -6.96
C ASP A 111 -12.47 -14.29 -7.94
N LEU A 112 -12.70 -15.50 -8.47
CA LEU A 112 -13.83 -15.78 -9.32
C LEU A 112 -15.14 -15.59 -8.57
N LEU A 113 -15.27 -16.15 -7.36
CA LEU A 113 -16.46 -16.02 -6.52
C LEU A 113 -16.74 -14.56 -6.14
N SER A 114 -15.70 -13.79 -5.78
CA SER A 114 -15.80 -12.36 -5.52
C SER A 114 -16.29 -11.57 -6.73
N SER A 115 -15.81 -11.93 -7.93
CA SER A 115 -16.22 -11.29 -9.19
C SER A 115 -17.66 -11.63 -9.56
N VAL A 116 -18.08 -12.88 -9.37
CA VAL A 116 -19.47 -13.32 -9.59
C VAL A 116 -20.43 -12.61 -8.63
N ARG A 117 -20.06 -12.41 -7.38
CA ARG A 117 -20.83 -11.63 -6.38
C ARG A 117 -21.02 -10.17 -6.75
N LYS A 118 -20.06 -9.58 -7.47
CA LYS A 118 -20.21 -8.20 -8.01
C LYS A 118 -21.20 -8.13 -9.17
N CYS A 119 -21.35 -9.22 -9.91
CA CYS A 119 -22.26 -9.30 -11.06
C CYS A 119 -23.68 -9.64 -10.66
N LEU A 120 -23.84 -10.58 -9.72
CA LEU A 120 -25.12 -11.20 -9.37
C LEU A 120 -25.37 -11.15 -7.86
N PRO A 121 -26.60 -10.85 -7.40
CA PRO A 121 -26.95 -10.93 -5.98
C PRO A 121 -27.13 -12.38 -5.54
N ILE A 122 -26.01 -13.08 -5.32
CA ILE A 122 -26.00 -14.46 -4.86
C ILE A 122 -25.90 -14.51 -3.33
N PRO A 123 -26.51 -15.54 -2.66
CA PRO A 123 -26.45 -15.70 -1.21
C PRO A 123 -25.01 -15.81 -0.71
N ASP A 124 -24.78 -15.29 0.49
CA ASP A 124 -23.52 -15.47 1.20
C ASP A 124 -23.44 -16.90 1.73
N VAL A 125 -23.11 -17.83 0.89
CA VAL A 125 -22.81 -19.21 1.29
C VAL A 125 -21.41 -19.16 1.91
N GLN A 126 -21.35 -19.21 3.24
CA GLN A 126 -20.08 -19.48 3.91
C GLN A 126 -19.59 -20.85 3.39
N PRO A 127 -18.35 -20.95 2.94
CA PRO A 127 -17.81 -22.25 2.56
C PRO A 127 -17.82 -23.13 3.80
N GLU A 128 -18.67 -24.15 3.84
CA GLU A 128 -18.42 -25.30 4.69
C GLU A 128 -17.10 -25.90 4.16
N ILE A 129 -16.04 -25.64 4.89
CA ILE A 129 -14.75 -26.29 4.69
C ILE A 129 -14.99 -27.74 5.10
N ASN A 130 -15.41 -28.56 4.18
CA ASN A 130 -15.32 -30.00 4.32
C ASN A 130 -13.84 -30.37 4.27
N VAL A 131 -13.24 -30.50 5.43
CA VAL A 131 -11.84 -30.93 5.65
C VAL A 131 -11.59 -32.34 5.06
N THR A 132 -12.61 -33.01 4.56
CA THR A 132 -12.56 -34.35 3.98
C THR A 132 -12.23 -34.42 2.48
N ASP A 133 -12.20 -33.29 1.76
CA ASP A 133 -11.91 -33.24 0.31
C ASP A 133 -10.50 -32.75 -0.05
N LEU A 134 -9.62 -32.62 0.94
CA LEU A 134 -8.20 -32.59 0.65
C LEU A 134 -7.80 -33.96 0.11
N PRO A 135 -7.14 -34.06 -1.05
CA PRO A 135 -6.62 -35.35 -1.50
C PRO A 135 -5.70 -35.85 -0.40
N ILE A 136 -6.11 -36.99 0.23
CA ILE A 136 -5.23 -37.73 1.14
C ILE A 136 -4.10 -38.25 0.25
N ILE A 137 -3.00 -37.54 0.21
CA ILE A 137 -1.75 -38.01 -0.36
C ILE A 137 -1.34 -39.16 0.57
N PRO A 138 -1.24 -40.43 0.05
CA PRO A 138 -0.78 -41.50 0.88
C PRO A 138 0.64 -41.19 1.39
N PRO A 139 1.01 -41.58 2.62
CA PRO A 139 2.33 -41.32 3.15
C PRO A 139 3.36 -42.18 2.40
N SER A 140 3.81 -41.68 1.26
CA SER A 140 5.07 -42.15 0.67
C SER A 140 6.19 -41.47 1.44
N VAL A 141 7.18 -42.23 1.82
CA VAL A 141 8.40 -41.89 2.57
C VAL A 141 8.84 -40.45 2.22
N GLU A 142 8.31 -39.45 2.96
CA GLU A 142 8.62 -38.06 2.72
C GLU A 142 9.96 -37.76 3.36
N THR A 143 10.95 -37.48 2.53
CA THR A 143 12.06 -36.62 2.93
C THR A 143 11.44 -35.37 3.54
N LEU A 144 11.72 -35.09 4.83
CA LEU A 144 11.26 -33.90 5.54
C LEU A 144 11.51 -32.67 4.68
N SER A 145 10.46 -32.18 4.00
CA SER A 145 10.55 -30.97 3.19
C SER A 145 10.38 -29.75 4.10
N THR A 146 11.31 -28.83 4.01
CA THR A 146 11.21 -27.55 4.69
C THR A 146 10.56 -26.51 3.76
N TYR A 147 9.87 -25.51 4.35
CA TYR A 147 9.16 -24.49 3.60
C TYR A 147 9.57 -23.09 4.10
N LEU A 148 9.87 -22.20 3.16
CA LEU A 148 10.25 -20.83 3.46
C LEU A 148 9.21 -19.87 2.87
N PRO A 149 8.35 -19.24 3.69
CA PRO A 149 7.38 -18.27 3.19
C PRO A 149 8.05 -16.93 2.91
N VAL A 150 7.67 -16.30 1.81
CA VAL A 150 8.12 -14.97 1.39
C VAL A 150 6.92 -14.14 0.98
N LEU A 151 6.75 -12.96 1.58
CA LEU A 151 5.78 -11.98 1.12
C LEU A 151 6.45 -10.99 0.18
N TYR A 152 5.74 -10.57 -0.86
CA TYR A 152 6.13 -9.41 -1.65
C TYR A 152 4.95 -8.49 -1.96
N ALA A 153 5.25 -7.23 -2.13
CA ALA A 153 4.31 -6.22 -2.59
C ALA A 153 4.99 -5.18 -3.47
N VAL A 154 4.23 -4.61 -4.39
CA VAL A 154 4.63 -3.43 -5.16
C VAL A 154 4.46 -2.21 -4.28
N THR A 155 5.53 -1.45 -4.10
CA THR A 155 5.57 -0.33 -3.16
C THR A 155 5.71 1.03 -3.84
N SER A 156 6.28 1.08 -5.04
CA SER A 156 6.50 2.32 -5.80
C SER A 156 6.50 2.04 -7.31
N PRO A 157 6.03 2.96 -8.17
CA PRO A 157 5.33 4.20 -7.82
C PRO A 157 3.99 3.96 -7.13
N VAL A 158 3.48 4.96 -6.41
CA VAL A 158 2.17 4.82 -5.76
C VAL A 158 1.07 4.97 -6.80
N PRO A 159 0.20 3.98 -6.96
CA PRO A 159 -0.85 4.02 -7.97
C PRO A 159 -1.90 5.10 -7.66
N SER A 160 -2.31 5.84 -8.68
CA SER A 160 -3.35 6.89 -8.59
C SER A 160 -4.78 6.31 -8.56
N SER A 161 -4.93 5.04 -8.93
CA SER A 161 -6.22 4.35 -8.97
C SER A 161 -6.09 2.87 -8.60
N SER A 162 -7.22 2.23 -8.27
CA SER A 162 -7.26 0.78 -8.03
C SER A 162 -6.95 -0.03 -9.30
N VAL A 163 -7.21 0.53 -10.47
CA VAL A 163 -6.89 -0.10 -11.76
C VAL A 163 -5.37 -0.07 -11.95
N GLU A 164 -4.74 1.08 -11.79
CA GLU A 164 -3.29 1.23 -11.91
C GLU A 164 -2.54 0.31 -10.93
N ARG A 165 -3.04 0.19 -9.70
CA ARG A 165 -2.48 -0.75 -8.70
C ARG A 165 -2.48 -2.18 -9.22
N ARG A 166 -3.62 -2.66 -9.72
CA ARG A 166 -3.73 -4.03 -10.26
C ARG A 166 -2.79 -4.26 -11.45
N LEU A 167 -2.59 -3.22 -12.26
CA LEU A 167 -1.69 -3.27 -13.39
C LEU A 167 -0.23 -3.45 -12.97
N MET A 168 0.18 -2.70 -11.96
CA MET A 168 1.52 -2.81 -11.39
C MET A 168 1.73 -4.17 -10.74
N GLU A 169 0.79 -4.62 -9.92
CA GLU A 169 0.82 -5.94 -9.29
C GLU A 169 0.88 -7.06 -10.34
N PHE A 170 0.13 -6.92 -11.43
CA PHE A 170 0.17 -7.85 -12.55
C PHE A 170 1.53 -7.88 -13.26
N ALA A 171 2.07 -6.71 -13.63
CA ALA A 171 3.37 -6.64 -14.29
C ALA A 171 4.47 -7.29 -13.44
N VAL A 172 4.43 -7.06 -12.13
CA VAL A 172 5.38 -7.64 -11.19
C VAL A 172 5.16 -9.17 -11.05
N SER A 173 3.92 -9.64 -10.93
CA SER A 173 3.63 -11.07 -10.85
C SER A 173 4.15 -11.82 -12.07
N ASN A 174 4.05 -11.20 -13.24
CA ASN A 174 4.56 -11.73 -14.51
C ASN A 174 6.09 -11.90 -14.51
N GLU A 175 6.81 -10.89 -14.00
CA GLU A 175 8.27 -10.98 -13.85
C GLU A 175 8.67 -12.05 -12.83
N VAL A 176 7.95 -12.15 -11.72
CA VAL A 176 8.17 -13.18 -10.70
C VAL A 176 7.99 -14.58 -11.29
N GLU A 177 6.96 -14.80 -12.08
CA GLU A 177 6.69 -16.11 -12.72
C GLU A 177 7.70 -16.42 -13.82
N THR A 178 8.06 -15.45 -14.64
CA THR A 178 9.12 -15.60 -15.66
C THR A 178 10.44 -15.98 -15.00
N TRP A 179 10.78 -15.30 -13.91
CA TRP A 179 11.97 -15.62 -13.12
C TRP A 179 11.90 -17.03 -12.51
N HIS A 180 10.76 -17.41 -11.94
CA HIS A 180 10.53 -18.73 -11.39
C HIS A 180 10.81 -19.84 -12.41
N HIS A 181 10.25 -19.72 -13.62
CA HIS A 181 10.48 -20.68 -14.70
C HIS A 181 11.95 -20.71 -15.20
N ALA A 182 12.59 -19.55 -15.27
CA ALA A 182 13.97 -19.43 -15.76
C ALA A 182 15.01 -19.90 -14.73
N SER A 183 14.78 -19.64 -13.44
CA SER A 183 15.72 -19.97 -12.36
C SER A 183 15.71 -21.45 -11.95
N GLY A 184 14.64 -22.17 -12.26
CA GLY A 184 14.42 -23.53 -11.76
C GLY A 184 14.21 -23.62 -10.24
N ILE A 185 13.90 -22.50 -9.60
CA ILE A 185 13.60 -22.41 -8.17
C ILE A 185 12.16 -22.87 -7.96
N ASP A 186 11.94 -23.88 -7.13
CA ASP A 186 10.62 -24.40 -6.83
C ASP A 186 9.89 -23.52 -5.83
N ALA A 187 8.88 -22.79 -6.31
CA ALA A 187 8.06 -21.88 -5.52
C ALA A 187 6.57 -22.05 -5.86
N GLU A 188 5.73 -22.10 -4.86
CA GLU A 188 4.29 -22.16 -5.02
C GLU A 188 3.64 -20.87 -4.51
N ILE A 189 2.57 -20.40 -5.15
CA ILE A 189 1.76 -19.28 -4.64
C ILE A 189 0.88 -19.83 -3.53
N TYR A 190 1.15 -19.42 -2.29
CA TYR A 190 0.34 -19.77 -1.12
C TYR A 190 -0.89 -18.87 -0.97
N ASP A 191 -0.72 -17.56 -1.25
CA ASP A 191 -1.78 -16.57 -1.21
C ASP A 191 -1.50 -15.50 -2.27
N ALA A 192 -2.40 -15.38 -3.23
CA ALA A 192 -2.28 -14.43 -4.34
C ALA A 192 -2.81 -13.02 -4.00
N THR A 193 -3.36 -12.81 -2.78
CA THR A 193 -3.79 -11.47 -2.36
C THR A 193 -2.59 -10.61 -1.99
N SER A 194 -2.63 -9.32 -2.34
CA SER A 194 -1.53 -8.39 -2.02
C SER A 194 -1.51 -8.04 -0.52
N PRO A 195 -0.39 -8.22 0.17
CA PRO A 195 0.90 -8.73 -0.30
C PRO A 195 0.87 -10.22 -0.62
N VAL A 196 1.43 -10.58 -1.79
CA VAL A 196 1.44 -11.96 -2.28
C VAL A 196 2.38 -12.84 -1.46
N CYS A 197 1.94 -14.05 -1.11
CA CYS A 197 2.75 -15.01 -0.38
C CYS A 197 3.22 -16.15 -1.30
N LEU A 198 4.53 -16.27 -1.44
CA LEU A 198 5.21 -17.40 -2.08
C LEU A 198 5.72 -18.37 -1.03
N LEU A 199 5.70 -19.65 -1.35
CA LEU A 199 6.23 -20.71 -0.50
C LEU A 199 7.34 -21.44 -1.26
N PHE A 200 8.56 -21.35 -0.78
CA PHE A 200 9.74 -21.98 -1.36
C PHE A 200 10.03 -23.31 -0.65
N LYS A 201 10.08 -24.40 -1.40
CA LYS A 201 10.33 -25.74 -0.86
C LYS A 201 11.82 -26.07 -0.86
N ASN A 202 12.35 -26.48 0.30
CA ASN A 202 13.75 -26.86 0.49
C ASN A 202 14.77 -25.76 0.20
N TYR A 203 14.39 -24.48 0.39
CA TYR A 203 15.27 -23.33 0.29
C TYR A 203 15.56 -22.72 1.66
N THR A 204 16.76 -22.17 1.79
CA THR A 204 17.16 -21.34 2.92
C THR A 204 17.22 -19.87 2.53
N ALA A 205 17.06 -18.98 3.51
CA ALA A 205 17.10 -17.54 3.27
C ALA A 205 18.42 -17.09 2.60
N ASP A 206 19.56 -17.63 3.04
CA ASP A 206 20.88 -17.27 2.50
C ASP A 206 21.04 -17.55 0.99
N ARG A 207 20.39 -18.60 0.50
CA ARG A 207 20.40 -18.93 -0.92
C ARG A 207 19.41 -18.10 -1.72
N LEU A 208 18.31 -17.71 -1.09
CA LEU A 208 17.22 -17.00 -1.78
C LEU A 208 17.47 -15.49 -1.87
N VAL A 209 18.10 -14.88 -0.85
CA VAL A 209 18.33 -13.42 -0.82
C VAL A 209 19.02 -12.88 -2.08
N PRO A 210 20.16 -13.45 -2.55
CA PRO A 210 20.81 -12.94 -3.76
C PRO A 210 19.89 -13.01 -5.01
N ALA A 211 19.14 -14.10 -5.15
CA ALA A 211 18.22 -14.30 -6.28
C ALA A 211 17.03 -13.32 -6.25
N LEU A 212 16.49 -13.04 -5.06
CA LEU A 212 15.43 -12.03 -4.91
C LEU A 212 15.95 -10.59 -5.12
N GLN A 213 17.20 -10.30 -4.74
CA GLN A 213 17.82 -9.00 -5.03
C GLN A 213 18.01 -8.78 -6.53
N GLU A 214 18.44 -9.81 -7.25
CA GLU A 214 18.54 -9.78 -8.71
C GLU A 214 17.15 -9.60 -9.35
N LEU A 215 16.16 -10.35 -8.88
CA LEU A 215 14.78 -10.23 -9.32
C LEU A 215 14.23 -8.81 -9.09
N THR A 216 14.49 -8.20 -7.92
CA THR A 216 14.07 -6.82 -7.65
C THR A 216 14.64 -5.86 -8.69
N SER A 217 15.93 -6.01 -9.05
CA SER A 217 16.59 -5.17 -10.04
C SER A 217 16.00 -5.37 -11.43
N THR A 218 15.68 -6.61 -11.79
CA THR A 218 15.05 -6.98 -13.06
C THR A 218 13.64 -6.40 -13.16
N ILE A 219 12.83 -6.55 -12.12
CA ILE A 219 11.47 -5.99 -12.04
C ILE A 219 11.52 -4.46 -12.24
N GLN A 220 12.41 -3.78 -11.53
CA GLN A 220 12.54 -2.33 -11.65
C GLN A 220 12.96 -1.89 -13.05
N LEU A 221 13.87 -2.64 -13.68
CA LEU A 221 14.34 -2.34 -15.04
C LEU A 221 13.24 -2.52 -16.10
N HIS A 222 12.46 -3.61 -16.01
CA HIS A 222 11.47 -3.97 -17.03
C HIS A 222 10.13 -3.27 -16.83
N THR A 223 9.71 -3.06 -15.58
CA THR A 223 8.36 -2.56 -15.27
C THR A 223 8.36 -1.14 -14.69
N GLY A 224 9.50 -0.63 -14.24
CA GLY A 224 9.61 0.62 -13.50
C GLY A 224 9.06 0.53 -12.06
N ASN A 225 8.59 -0.65 -11.63
CA ASN A 225 8.02 -0.85 -10.31
C ASN A 225 9.09 -1.24 -9.29
N HIS A 226 8.95 -0.75 -8.07
CA HIS A 226 9.75 -1.17 -6.93
C HIS A 226 9.00 -2.23 -6.12
N VAL A 227 9.71 -3.28 -5.73
CA VAL A 227 9.15 -4.42 -4.98
C VAL A 227 9.98 -4.66 -3.73
N LEU A 228 9.29 -4.86 -2.63
CA LEU A 228 9.89 -5.25 -1.36
C LEU A 228 9.54 -6.70 -1.07
N PHE A 229 10.55 -7.49 -0.66
CA PHE A 229 10.39 -8.87 -0.22
C PHE A 229 10.62 -9.00 1.28
N LEU A 230 9.69 -9.67 1.96
CA LEU A 230 9.84 -10.05 3.37
C LEU A 230 10.00 -11.56 3.47
N ILE A 231 11.14 -12.03 3.91
CA ILE A 231 11.39 -13.46 4.14
C ILE A 231 10.90 -13.83 5.54
N GLY A 232 10.15 -14.92 5.64
CA GLY A 232 9.65 -15.46 6.90
C GLY A 232 10.65 -16.43 7.57
N GLN A 233 10.25 -16.94 8.72
CA GLN A 233 10.96 -18.03 9.36
C GLN A 233 10.64 -19.36 8.66
N GLN A 234 11.63 -20.22 8.53
CA GLN A 234 11.48 -21.52 7.91
C GLN A 234 10.53 -22.42 8.72
N ALA A 235 9.61 -23.09 8.02
CA ALA A 235 8.79 -24.16 8.57
C ALA A 235 9.49 -25.50 8.35
N ALA A 236 9.56 -26.33 9.38
CA ALA A 236 10.20 -27.63 9.30
C ALA A 236 9.36 -28.67 8.55
N ASP A 237 8.05 -28.42 8.48
CA ASP A 237 7.07 -29.24 7.78
C ASP A 237 5.84 -28.40 7.34
N VAL A 238 4.95 -29.01 6.59
CA VAL A 238 3.75 -28.35 6.04
C VAL A 238 2.79 -27.87 7.14
N THR A 239 2.75 -28.52 8.29
CA THR A 239 1.81 -28.18 9.38
C THR A 239 2.14 -26.83 10.03
N GLN A 240 3.39 -26.41 9.99
CA GLN A 240 3.87 -25.15 10.54
C GLN A 240 3.70 -23.97 9.57
N VAL A 241 3.43 -24.25 8.28
CA VAL A 241 3.33 -23.22 7.24
C VAL A 241 2.29 -22.15 7.58
N PRO A 242 1.04 -22.45 7.99
CA PRO A 242 0.05 -21.44 8.31
C PRO A 242 0.52 -20.47 9.41
N ASP A 243 1.14 -20.99 10.46
CA ASP A 243 1.64 -20.16 11.56
C ASP A 243 2.78 -19.24 11.12
N ARG A 244 3.71 -19.77 10.31
CA ARG A 244 4.83 -18.98 9.76
C ARG A 244 4.36 -17.91 8.80
N VAL A 245 3.36 -18.21 7.97
CA VAL A 245 2.74 -17.21 7.08
C VAL A 245 2.01 -16.14 7.90
N ASN A 246 1.24 -16.50 8.93
CA ASN A 246 0.57 -15.52 9.79
C ASN A 246 1.55 -14.62 10.53
N GLN A 247 2.66 -15.18 11.07
CA GLN A 247 3.74 -14.39 11.65
C GLN A 247 4.36 -13.42 10.63
N LEU A 248 4.57 -13.88 9.40
CA LEU A 248 5.11 -13.05 8.34
C LEU A 248 4.13 -11.94 7.93
N LYS A 249 2.84 -12.26 7.78
CA LYS A 249 1.77 -11.29 7.47
C LYS A 249 1.64 -10.19 8.54
N SER A 250 1.92 -10.50 9.82
CA SER A 250 1.93 -9.48 10.87
C SER A 250 2.99 -8.38 10.65
N ARG A 251 4.01 -8.64 9.82
CA ARG A 251 5.04 -7.68 9.42
C ARG A 251 4.70 -6.90 8.13
N SER A 252 3.56 -7.16 7.51
CA SER A 252 3.17 -6.51 6.24
C SER A 252 3.11 -4.97 6.33
N GLY A 253 2.94 -4.41 7.52
CA GLY A 253 3.06 -2.96 7.73
C GLY A 253 4.42 -2.38 7.30
N LEU A 254 5.48 -3.19 7.18
CA LEU A 254 6.77 -2.74 6.66
C LEU A 254 6.71 -2.25 5.21
N PHE A 255 5.79 -2.77 4.39
CA PHE A 255 5.60 -2.30 3.01
C PHE A 255 5.24 -0.81 2.93
N TYR A 256 4.54 -0.31 3.97
CA TYR A 256 4.22 1.12 4.07
C TYR A 256 5.46 2.02 4.21
N PHE A 257 6.56 1.47 4.74
CA PHE A 257 7.81 2.20 5.02
C PHE A 257 8.87 1.98 3.95
N ASP A 258 8.52 1.47 2.78
CA ASP A 258 9.48 1.31 1.69
C ASP A 258 10.19 2.64 1.37
N GLY A 259 11.48 2.56 0.97
CA GLY A 259 12.35 3.73 0.83
C GLY A 259 13.02 4.20 2.13
N TRP A 260 12.50 3.81 3.30
CA TRP A 260 13.06 4.10 4.62
C TRP A 260 13.72 2.87 5.27
N LEU A 261 13.62 1.72 4.62
CA LEU A 261 14.13 0.45 5.09
C LEU A 261 15.59 0.21 4.69
N ASN A 262 16.23 -0.78 5.36
CA ASN A 262 17.57 -1.26 5.02
C ASN A 262 17.52 -2.34 3.93
N GLY A 263 17.24 -1.94 2.68
CA GLY A 263 17.24 -2.84 1.53
C GLY A 263 15.84 -3.31 1.10
N THR A 264 15.81 -4.04 -0.01
CA THR A 264 14.61 -4.49 -0.71
C THR A 264 14.23 -5.94 -0.39
N VAL A 265 15.12 -6.69 0.29
CA VAL A 265 14.89 -8.05 0.78
C VAL A 265 15.20 -8.08 2.26
N LEU A 266 14.19 -8.30 3.09
CA LEU A 266 14.29 -8.26 4.55
C LEU A 266 14.18 -9.66 5.16
N LEU A 267 15.17 -10.02 5.97
CA LEU A 267 15.20 -11.26 6.75
C LEU A 267 14.33 -11.15 8.03
N PRO A 268 13.92 -12.29 8.63
CA PRO A 268 13.09 -12.31 9.84
C PRO A 268 13.72 -11.56 11.03
N GLU A 269 15.01 -11.70 11.19
CA GLU A 269 15.79 -11.17 12.35
C GLU A 269 16.47 -9.84 12.03
N GLN A 270 16.42 -9.39 10.77
CA GLN A 270 17.07 -8.15 10.36
C GLN A 270 16.34 -6.94 10.92
N GLN A 271 17.09 -6.00 11.47
CA GLN A 271 16.55 -4.69 11.81
C GLN A 271 16.17 -3.94 10.53
N PRO A 272 14.89 -3.57 10.35
CA PRO A 272 14.42 -3.05 9.07
C PRO A 272 14.83 -1.59 8.80
N PHE A 273 15.36 -0.87 9.80
CA PHE A 273 15.66 0.57 9.69
C PHE A 273 17.14 0.91 9.85
N LYS A 274 17.56 2.03 9.26
CA LYS A 274 18.97 2.47 9.17
C LYS A 274 19.59 2.97 10.48
N SER A 275 18.80 3.23 11.53
CA SER A 275 19.32 3.78 12.78
C SER A 275 18.62 3.17 13.99
N GLU A 276 19.39 3.03 15.07
CA GLU A 276 18.88 2.61 16.39
C GLU A 276 18.33 3.83 17.14
N ASN A 277 17.20 4.37 16.68
CA ASN A 277 16.56 5.47 17.38
C ASN A 277 15.69 4.98 18.54
N THR A 278 15.86 5.62 19.69
CA THR A 278 15.05 5.36 20.90
C THR A 278 13.86 6.33 20.99
N ALA A 279 12.86 5.99 21.81
CA ALA A 279 11.76 6.89 22.10
C ALA A 279 12.22 8.23 22.73
N ALA A 280 13.34 8.22 23.47
CA ALA A 280 13.93 9.42 24.03
C ALA A 280 14.52 10.35 22.95
N GLN A 281 15.25 9.77 21.99
CA GLN A 281 15.78 10.50 20.84
C GLN A 281 14.66 11.09 19.97
N LEU A 282 13.57 10.33 19.76
CA LEU A 282 12.41 10.85 19.03
C LEU A 282 11.77 12.05 19.73
N ARG A 283 11.68 12.04 21.06
CA ARG A 283 11.18 13.19 21.83
C ARG A 283 12.11 14.40 21.69
N ALA A 284 13.41 14.22 21.85
CA ALA A 284 14.38 15.28 21.67
C ALA A 284 14.33 15.87 20.25
N GLN A 285 14.14 15.03 19.24
CA GLN A 285 14.02 15.48 17.86
C GLN A 285 12.72 16.25 17.61
N ARG A 286 11.62 15.85 18.26
CA ARG A 286 10.36 16.59 18.22
C ARG A 286 10.52 18.03 18.75
N GLU A 287 11.19 18.21 19.89
CA GLU A 287 11.45 19.55 20.46
C GLU A 287 12.24 20.43 19.48
N LYS A 288 13.27 19.89 18.83
CA LYS A 288 14.02 20.64 17.81
C LYS A 288 13.17 21.06 16.61
N VAL A 289 12.23 20.22 16.18
CA VAL A 289 11.27 20.62 15.12
C VAL A 289 10.37 21.76 15.59
N LEU A 290 9.86 21.67 16.82
CA LEU A 290 9.04 22.73 17.43
C LEU A 290 9.81 24.05 17.53
N ASP A 291 11.05 24.02 18.01
CA ASP A 291 11.91 25.20 18.10
C ASP A 291 12.18 25.84 16.74
N ALA A 292 12.48 25.01 15.72
CA ALA A 292 12.69 25.50 14.35
C ALA A 292 11.41 26.14 13.76
N CYS A 293 10.23 25.60 14.11
CA CYS A 293 8.95 26.20 13.71
C CYS A 293 8.70 27.54 14.41
N LEU A 294 8.97 27.65 15.71
CA LEU A 294 8.79 28.87 16.48
C LEU A 294 9.75 29.99 16.02
N GLN A 295 10.97 29.63 15.62
CA GLN A 295 11.92 30.55 15.04
C GLN A 295 11.58 30.97 13.60
N LEU A 296 10.53 30.38 13.02
CA LEU A 296 10.10 30.61 11.63
C LEU A 296 11.25 30.45 10.62
N ASN A 297 12.17 29.48 10.89
CA ASN A 297 13.35 29.22 10.06
C ASN A 297 13.09 28.02 9.13
N PRO A 298 12.79 28.22 7.83
CA PRO A 298 12.42 27.15 6.92
C PRO A 298 13.54 26.12 6.66
N ALA A 299 14.80 26.58 6.65
CA ALA A 299 15.94 25.70 6.38
C ALA A 299 16.20 24.75 7.56
N GLN A 300 16.19 25.28 8.77
CA GLN A 300 16.33 24.50 9.99
C GLN A 300 15.14 23.54 10.15
N PHE A 301 13.91 24.02 9.95
CA PHE A 301 12.71 23.17 9.96
C PHE A 301 12.86 21.97 9.03
N GLN A 302 13.32 22.16 7.79
CA GLN A 302 13.44 21.07 6.84
C GLN A 302 14.43 19.98 7.31
N THR A 303 15.56 20.42 7.90
CA THR A 303 16.59 19.51 8.43
C THR A 303 16.07 18.73 9.64
N GLU A 304 15.48 19.41 10.62
CA GLU A 304 15.01 18.78 11.86
C GLU A 304 13.77 17.91 11.61
N TYR A 305 12.88 18.32 10.69
CA TYR A 305 11.72 17.51 10.29
C TYR A 305 12.15 16.21 9.61
N ALA A 306 13.12 16.25 8.70
CA ALA A 306 13.64 15.04 8.07
C ALA A 306 14.26 14.07 9.10
N ALA A 307 15.03 14.61 10.06
CA ALA A 307 15.60 13.81 11.14
C ALA A 307 14.52 13.22 12.07
N TYR A 308 13.47 13.99 12.40
CA TYR A 308 12.31 13.49 13.15
C TYR A 308 11.59 12.36 12.42
N CYS A 309 11.34 12.51 11.11
CA CYS A 309 10.68 11.49 10.31
C CYS A 309 11.50 10.18 10.27
N SER A 310 12.83 10.27 10.14
CA SER A 310 13.71 9.10 10.20
C SER A 310 13.65 8.41 11.57
N ALA A 311 13.72 9.17 12.65
CA ALA A 311 13.60 8.62 14.01
C ALA A 311 12.20 8.04 14.27
N CYS A 312 11.14 8.67 13.79
CA CYS A 312 9.77 8.20 13.90
C CYS A 312 9.57 6.87 13.19
N CYS A 313 10.09 6.75 11.95
CA CYS A 313 10.07 5.52 11.17
C CYS A 313 10.72 4.36 11.94
N ALA A 314 11.93 4.55 12.47
CA ALA A 314 12.66 3.54 13.23
C ALA A 314 11.92 3.11 14.52
N VAL A 315 11.36 4.06 15.26
CA VAL A 315 10.61 3.80 16.51
C VAL A 315 9.28 3.11 16.26
N CYS A 316 8.61 3.39 15.14
CA CYS A 316 7.33 2.77 14.78
C CYS A 316 7.49 1.30 14.33
N ASN A 317 8.65 0.94 13.78
CA ASN A 317 9.03 -0.43 13.44
C ASN A 317 7.93 -1.23 12.69
N GLY A 318 7.39 -0.63 11.61
CA GLY A 318 6.33 -1.24 10.80
C GLY A 318 4.89 -0.98 11.30
N ASN A 319 4.71 -0.29 12.43
CA ASN A 319 3.37 0.09 12.89
C ASN A 319 2.89 1.37 12.20
N VAL A 320 2.05 1.18 11.18
CA VAL A 320 1.50 2.26 10.35
C VAL A 320 0.68 3.26 11.17
N GLN A 321 -0.21 2.77 12.03
CA GLN A 321 -1.06 3.61 12.87
C GLN A 321 -0.25 4.48 13.84
N ALA A 322 0.80 3.90 14.43
CA ALA A 322 1.69 4.64 15.32
C ALA A 322 2.43 5.75 14.56
N ALA A 323 2.85 5.52 13.32
CA ALA A 323 3.50 6.53 12.50
C ALA A 323 2.55 7.68 12.13
N GLN A 324 1.35 7.35 11.67
CA GLN A 324 0.30 8.33 11.36
C GLN A 324 -0.02 9.20 12.59
N MET A 325 -0.26 8.56 13.74
CA MET A 325 -0.59 9.26 14.98
C MET A 325 0.54 10.21 15.44
N ARG A 326 1.81 9.79 15.33
CA ARG A 326 2.97 10.61 15.72
C ARG A 326 3.15 11.83 14.83
N LEU A 327 3.03 11.68 13.51
CA LEU A 327 3.16 12.80 12.58
C LEU A 327 1.97 13.78 12.69
N LEU A 328 0.75 13.28 12.86
CA LEU A 328 -0.43 14.12 13.12
C LEU A 328 -0.33 14.86 14.45
N THR A 329 0.18 14.20 15.49
CA THR A 329 0.44 14.86 16.80
C THR A 329 1.49 15.96 16.66
N LEU A 330 2.58 15.73 15.92
CA LEU A 330 3.57 16.78 15.62
C LEU A 330 2.90 17.97 14.92
N TYR A 331 2.12 17.71 13.88
CA TYR A 331 1.39 18.75 13.14
C TYR A 331 0.49 19.57 14.07
N SER A 332 -0.36 18.91 14.85
CA SER A 332 -1.27 19.60 15.79
C SER A 332 -0.51 20.40 16.84
N ASN A 333 0.59 19.89 17.37
CA ASN A 333 1.40 20.60 18.36
C ASN A 333 2.03 21.86 17.78
N VAL A 334 2.59 21.79 16.55
CA VAL A 334 3.15 22.96 15.86
C VAL A 334 2.07 24.02 15.64
N VAL A 335 0.92 23.63 15.09
CA VAL A 335 -0.19 24.55 14.85
C VAL A 335 -0.64 25.21 16.14
N GLN A 336 -0.92 24.42 17.18
CA GLN A 336 -1.37 24.93 18.47
C GLN A 336 -0.34 25.87 19.11
N GLN A 337 0.93 25.52 19.05
CA GLN A 337 1.99 26.31 19.67
C GLN A 337 2.20 27.65 18.94
N VAL A 338 2.25 27.65 17.61
CA VAL A 338 2.35 28.87 16.81
C VAL A 338 1.11 29.76 16.96
N GLU A 339 -0.09 29.18 17.00
CA GLU A 339 -1.34 29.93 17.22
C GLU A 339 -1.44 30.54 18.62
N SER A 340 -0.90 29.86 19.65
CA SER A 340 -0.91 30.38 21.02
C SER A 340 -0.13 31.68 21.18
N TYR A 341 0.86 31.93 20.31
CA TYR A 341 1.58 33.18 20.24
C TYR A 341 0.82 34.30 19.46
N GLY A 342 -0.18 33.90 18.64
CA GLY A 342 -1.05 34.82 17.92
C GLY A 342 -2.27 35.19 18.77
N LYS A 343 -2.40 36.45 19.21
CA LYS A 343 -3.54 36.90 20.03
C LYS A 343 -4.92 36.89 19.33
N ASP A 344 -5.02 36.41 18.11
CA ASP A 344 -6.21 36.57 17.26
C ASP A 344 -7.32 35.55 17.48
N GLY A 345 -7.10 34.50 18.32
CA GLY A 345 -8.08 33.47 18.57
C GLY A 345 -8.47 32.64 17.33
N SER A 346 -7.70 32.76 16.23
CA SER A 346 -7.93 31.98 15.01
C SER A 346 -7.48 30.54 15.24
N HIS A 347 -8.37 29.59 15.03
CA HIS A 347 -8.06 28.16 15.07
C HIS A 347 -8.01 27.60 13.66
N THR A 348 -6.89 26.97 13.32
CA THR A 348 -6.76 26.23 12.06
C THR A 348 -7.50 24.91 12.16
N ASP A 349 -8.42 24.65 11.23
CA ASP A 349 -9.08 23.35 11.16
C ASP A 349 -8.08 22.29 10.69
N THR A 350 -7.74 21.35 11.58
CA THR A 350 -6.81 20.24 11.30
C THR A 350 -7.52 19.00 10.71
N ASN A 351 -8.85 18.95 10.69
CA ASN A 351 -9.63 17.80 10.20
C ASN A 351 -9.32 17.42 8.74
N PRO A 352 -9.13 18.37 7.79
CA PRO A 352 -8.77 18.00 6.43
C PRO A 352 -7.44 17.23 6.33
N VAL A 353 -6.46 17.61 7.14
CA VAL A 353 -5.14 16.95 7.15
C VAL A 353 -5.23 15.55 7.73
N VAL A 354 -6.05 15.34 8.77
CA VAL A 354 -6.29 14.02 9.36
C VAL A 354 -6.91 13.07 8.33
N SER A 355 -7.91 13.54 7.57
CA SER A 355 -8.55 12.75 6.52
C SER A 355 -7.58 12.38 5.40
N GLN A 356 -6.74 13.33 4.96
CA GLN A 356 -5.73 13.10 3.94
C GLN A 356 -4.63 12.14 4.43
N ALA A 357 -4.20 12.24 5.69
CA ALA A 357 -3.21 11.36 6.28
C ALA A 357 -3.67 9.89 6.31
N SER A 358 -4.97 9.65 6.54
CA SER A 358 -5.56 8.30 6.51
C SER A 358 -5.58 7.70 5.11
N ALA A 359 -5.56 8.52 4.06
CA ALA A 359 -5.52 8.09 2.67
C ALA A 359 -4.10 7.85 2.13
N CYS A 360 -3.05 8.14 2.91
CA CYS A 360 -1.67 7.89 2.48
C CYS A 360 -1.37 6.39 2.45
N HIS A 361 -0.86 5.91 1.33
CA HIS A 361 -0.51 4.51 1.11
C HIS A 361 0.94 4.18 1.45
N THR A 362 1.79 5.18 1.58
CA THR A 362 3.20 5.03 1.99
C THR A 362 3.59 6.05 3.05
N TYR A 363 4.62 5.72 3.83
CA TYR A 363 5.17 6.63 4.82
C TYR A 363 5.74 7.90 4.18
N ASP A 364 6.32 7.78 2.99
CA ASP A 364 6.84 8.93 2.25
C ASP A 364 5.73 9.93 1.87
N GLN A 365 4.57 9.44 1.39
CA GLN A 365 3.40 10.30 1.15
C GLN A 365 2.95 11.02 2.42
N LEU A 366 2.92 10.32 3.55
CA LEU A 366 2.55 10.92 4.83
C LEU A 366 3.54 11.99 5.26
N VAL A 367 4.84 11.73 5.13
CA VAL A 367 5.92 12.68 5.43
C VAL A 367 5.80 13.92 4.54
N GLN A 368 5.59 13.73 3.24
CA GLN A 368 5.41 14.84 2.30
C GLN A 368 4.15 15.66 2.59
N LEU A 369 3.03 15.00 2.85
CA LEU A 369 1.77 15.66 3.20
C LEU A 369 1.96 16.57 4.42
N ILE A 370 2.39 16.00 5.54
CA ILE A 370 2.55 16.76 6.80
C ILE A 370 3.62 17.85 6.65
N GLY A 371 4.75 17.56 6.00
CA GLY A 371 5.80 18.53 5.75
C GLY A 371 5.35 19.71 4.89
N ASN A 372 4.56 19.48 3.85
CA ASN A 372 4.02 20.52 2.99
C ASN A 372 2.96 21.36 3.74
N GLN A 373 2.08 20.73 4.51
CA GLN A 373 1.10 21.46 5.33
C GLN A 373 1.77 22.34 6.38
N LEU A 374 2.81 21.84 7.06
CA LEU A 374 3.59 22.62 8.00
C LEU A 374 4.32 23.80 7.31
N LYS A 375 4.91 23.59 6.14
CA LYS A 375 5.55 24.67 5.37
C LYS A 375 4.55 25.76 4.99
N LEU A 376 3.38 25.38 4.46
CA LEU A 376 2.33 26.34 4.11
C LEU A 376 1.86 27.13 5.34
N PHE A 377 1.64 26.45 6.45
CA PHE A 377 1.25 27.06 7.71
C PHE A 377 2.32 28.04 8.22
N LEU A 378 3.59 27.64 8.21
CA LEU A 378 4.69 28.51 8.66
C LEU A 378 4.91 29.71 7.73
N CYS A 379 4.72 29.56 6.42
CA CYS A 379 4.76 30.69 5.48
C CYS A 379 3.65 31.70 5.79
N ALA A 380 2.42 31.24 5.98
CA ALA A 380 1.29 32.09 6.34
C ALA A 380 1.49 32.78 7.71
N ALA A 381 2.00 32.02 8.69
CA ALA A 381 2.35 32.56 10.00
C ALA A 381 3.44 33.65 9.89
N ARG A 382 4.46 33.40 9.08
CA ARG A 382 5.55 34.40 8.86
C ARG A 382 5.02 35.69 8.24
N GLU A 383 4.14 35.60 7.22
CA GLU A 383 3.52 36.80 6.63
C GLU A 383 2.65 37.53 7.62
N LYS A 384 1.88 36.80 8.44
CA LYS A 384 1.00 37.38 9.46
C LYS A 384 1.79 38.06 10.60
N TYR A 385 2.96 37.53 10.96
CA TYR A 385 3.79 38.01 12.07
C TYR A 385 5.06 38.73 11.59
N SER A 386 5.14 39.14 10.32
CA SER A 386 6.33 39.77 9.70
C SER A 386 6.62 41.18 10.15
N ASP A 387 5.80 41.81 10.99
CA ASP A 387 6.20 43.02 11.71
C ASP A 387 7.40 42.67 12.61
N SER A 388 8.54 43.34 12.41
CA SER A 388 9.84 43.05 13.06
C SER A 388 9.73 42.96 14.58
N ASP A 389 8.88 43.78 15.19
CA ASP A 389 8.65 43.83 16.64
C ASP A 389 7.98 42.56 17.19
N LYS A 390 7.14 41.88 16.40
CA LYS A 390 6.46 40.63 16.82
C LYS A 390 7.40 39.43 16.75
N THR A 391 8.30 39.39 15.78
CA THR A 391 9.29 38.30 15.63
C THR A 391 10.31 38.31 16.76
N ASP A 392 10.72 39.48 17.18
CA ASP A 392 11.67 39.68 18.30
C ASP A 392 11.01 39.37 19.66
N ALA A 393 9.71 39.65 19.82
CA ALA A 393 8.94 39.23 20.98
C ALA A 393 8.82 37.71 21.13
N LEU A 394 8.60 36.99 20.03
CA LEU A 394 8.57 35.53 20.01
C LEU A 394 9.92 34.90 20.38
N ARG A 395 11.02 35.45 19.86
CA ARG A 395 12.37 35.01 20.22
C ARG A 395 12.66 35.27 21.70
N ALA A 396 12.23 36.41 22.23
CA ALA A 396 12.41 36.77 23.63
C ALA A 396 11.64 35.81 24.57
N LEU A 397 10.41 35.44 24.21
CA LEU A 397 9.60 34.48 24.96
C LEU A 397 10.26 33.08 25.01
N ASN A 398 10.70 32.55 23.87
CA ASN A 398 11.40 31.27 23.81
C ASN A 398 12.68 31.30 24.67
N TYR A 399 13.45 32.36 24.61
CA TYR A 399 14.64 32.49 25.43
C TYR A 399 14.32 32.51 26.93
N ILE A 400 13.23 33.13 27.32
CA ILE A 400 12.75 33.14 28.72
C ILE A 400 12.33 31.70 29.13
N ASP A 401 11.58 30.99 28.28
CA ASP A 401 11.12 29.62 28.55
C ASP A 401 12.29 28.62 28.65
N GLU A 402 13.35 28.79 27.87
CA GLU A 402 14.54 27.95 27.94
C GLU A 402 15.43 28.23 29.15
N HIS A 403 15.44 29.50 29.63
CA HIS A 403 16.36 29.97 30.67
C HIS A 403 15.64 30.44 31.93
N TYR A 404 14.38 30.07 32.14
CA TYR A 404 13.58 30.53 33.30
C TYR A 404 14.20 30.18 34.67
N ALA A 405 15.08 29.18 34.73
CA ALA A 405 15.80 28.80 35.94
C ALA A 405 17.06 29.65 36.20
N GLU A 406 17.45 30.51 35.26
CA GLU A 406 18.60 31.41 35.36
C GLU A 406 18.15 32.83 35.78
N PRO A 407 19.03 33.64 36.38
CA PRO A 407 18.69 35.02 36.74
C PRO A 407 18.59 35.86 35.47
N LEU A 408 17.42 35.88 34.82
CA LEU A 408 17.14 36.70 33.66
C LEU A 408 16.91 38.16 34.09
N THR A 409 17.70 39.08 33.53
CA THR A 409 17.51 40.53 33.70
C THR A 409 17.19 41.18 32.36
N LEU A 410 16.56 42.35 32.39
CA LEU A 410 16.28 43.12 31.18
C LEU A 410 17.57 43.40 30.38
N GLU A 411 18.68 43.57 31.04
CA GLU A 411 19.98 43.85 30.43
C GLU A 411 20.57 42.61 29.76
N THR A 412 20.47 41.43 30.38
CA THR A 412 20.90 40.15 29.77
C THR A 412 20.08 39.81 28.54
N MET A 413 18.79 40.03 28.60
CA MET A 413 17.87 39.83 27.48
C MET A 413 18.17 40.79 26.32
N ALA A 414 18.29 42.09 26.61
CA ALA A 414 18.59 43.11 25.59
C ALA A 414 19.96 42.85 24.91
N ASN A 415 20.96 42.44 25.65
CA ASN A 415 22.27 42.11 25.13
C ASN A 415 22.21 40.82 24.24
N HIS A 416 21.44 39.81 24.64
CA HIS A 416 21.27 38.58 23.85
C HIS A 416 20.64 38.87 22.48
N PHE A 417 19.66 39.78 22.44
CA PHE A 417 18.98 40.16 21.20
C PHE A 417 19.66 41.35 20.47
N HIS A 418 20.83 41.79 20.90
CA HIS A 418 21.57 42.93 20.34
C HIS A 418 20.75 44.22 20.28
N MET A 419 19.89 44.43 21.28
CA MET A 419 19.03 45.58 21.42
C MET A 419 19.44 46.42 22.62
N ASN A 420 19.06 47.73 22.66
CA ASN A 420 19.21 48.49 23.88
C ASN A 420 18.05 48.19 24.85
N SER A 421 18.32 48.24 26.15
CA SER A 421 17.36 47.85 27.20
C SER A 421 16.07 48.68 27.17
N SER A 422 16.13 49.94 26.76
CA SER A 422 14.95 50.80 26.64
C SER A 422 14.06 50.40 25.45
N TYR A 423 14.65 50.04 24.33
CA TYR A 423 13.92 49.52 23.15
C TYR A 423 13.30 48.16 23.43
N PHE A 424 14.07 47.28 24.07
CA PHE A 424 13.57 45.93 24.43
C PHE A 424 12.38 46.00 25.40
N SER A 425 12.40 46.93 26.36
CA SER A 425 11.29 47.09 27.32
C SER A 425 10.07 47.82 26.74
N SER A 426 10.27 48.71 25.77
CA SER A 426 9.17 49.55 25.24
C SER A 426 8.59 49.05 23.91
N GLY A 427 9.40 48.37 23.09
CA GLY A 427 9.03 47.97 21.72
C GLY A 427 8.54 46.54 21.59
N SER A 428 9.17 45.60 22.29
CA SER A 428 8.92 44.17 22.07
C SER A 428 7.81 43.55 22.92
N LEU A 429 7.44 44.19 24.04
CA LEU A 429 6.56 43.63 25.06
C LEU A 429 5.53 44.61 25.64
N PRO A 430 4.64 45.21 24.85
CA PRO A 430 3.69 46.19 25.37
C PRO A 430 2.66 45.67 26.37
N ASN A 431 2.67 44.36 26.76
CA ASN A 431 1.67 43.74 27.62
C ASN A 431 2.21 42.72 28.63
N PHE A 432 3.48 42.77 29.01
CA PHE A 432 4.04 41.93 30.08
C PHE A 432 4.36 42.81 31.33
N VAL A 433 3.32 43.39 31.92
CA VAL A 433 3.31 43.87 33.31
C VAL A 433 2.01 43.38 33.93
#